data_c9c362e1a9ac0840bc984d046296c359
#
_entry.id   c9c362e1a9ac0840bc984d046296c359
#
_cell.length_a   1.000
_cell.length_b   1.000
_cell.length_c   1.000
_cell.angle_alpha   90.00
_cell.angle_beta   90.00
_cell.angle_gamma   90.00
#
_symmetry.space_group_name_H-M   'P 1'
#
loop_
_entity.id
_entity.type
_entity.pdbx_description
1 polymer ?
#
loop_
_entity_poly.entity_id
_entity_poly.type
_entity_poly.pdbx_seq_one_letter_code
_entity_poly.pdbx_strand_id
1 'polypeptide(L)'
;MSEQNTEKRKALEVALSQIEKQFGKGSVMKLGEYQAMNVEAIPTGALGLDIALGIGGVPRGRIIEIFGPESSGKTTLALHIIAEAQKMNGEAAFIDAEHALDPVYAKHLGVDIDNLIVSQPDTGEQALEITESLVRSGALDVIVVDSVAALVPKAEIDGDMGDSHMGLQARLMSQALRKLAGAINKSKTVIIFINQLREKIGVMFGNPETTTGGRALKFYASVRLDIRKIENIKQDGEVVGNRARVKVIKNKVAPPFREAEFDIVYGKGISKEGNILDMAVNLDIIEKSGSWFSYNGEKIGQGRENVKQYLHNNPELMAEVEKKVRDNFEQAFEKSLGDNEEDEEE
;
A
#
# COMPACT_ATOMS: atom_id res chain seq x y z
N MET A 1 -6.04 -34.18 34.83
CA MET A 1 -5.77 -34.38 33.38
C MET A 1 -5.62 -35.86 33.15
N SER A 2 -6.39 -36.49 32.23
CA SER A 2 -6.37 -37.94 32.03
C SER A 2 -5.02 -38.39 31.45
N GLU A 3 -4.56 -39.62 31.87
CA GLU A 3 -3.33 -40.27 31.36
C GLU A 3 -3.26 -40.25 29.81
N GLN A 4 -4.39 -40.45 29.12
CA GLN A 4 -4.51 -40.35 27.68
C GLN A 4 -4.10 -38.99 27.09
N ASN A 5 -4.27 -37.88 27.82
CA ASN A 5 -3.90 -36.55 27.37
C ASN A 5 -2.39 -36.32 27.49
N THR A 6 -1.75 -36.99 28.44
CA THR A 6 -0.30 -36.94 28.66
C THR A 6 0.45 -37.72 27.58
N GLU A 7 -0.06 -38.89 27.17
CA GLU A 7 0.52 -39.71 26.11
C GLU A 7 0.40 -39.01 24.74
N LYS A 8 -0.75 -38.39 24.43
CA LYS A 8 -0.93 -37.61 23.22
C LYS A 8 0.04 -36.42 23.12
N ARG A 9 0.29 -35.74 24.25
CA ARG A 9 1.27 -34.64 24.29
C ARG A 9 2.69 -35.10 24.04
N LYS A 10 3.11 -36.19 24.64
CA LYS A 10 4.43 -36.81 24.40
C LYS A 10 4.61 -37.23 22.96
N ALA A 11 3.61 -37.89 22.37
CA ALA A 11 3.64 -38.26 20.95
C ALA A 11 3.76 -37.01 20.03
N LEU A 12 3.05 -35.93 20.34
CA LEU A 12 3.14 -34.66 19.60
C LEU A 12 4.54 -34.04 19.73
N GLU A 13 5.14 -34.00 20.90
CA GLU A 13 6.50 -33.47 21.12
C GLU A 13 7.56 -34.25 20.31
N VAL A 14 7.44 -35.57 20.26
CA VAL A 14 8.32 -36.42 19.43
C VAL A 14 8.16 -36.09 17.98
N ALA A 15 6.91 -35.94 17.48
CA ALA A 15 6.64 -35.57 16.09
C ALA A 15 7.19 -34.19 15.74
N LEU A 16 7.01 -33.19 16.60
CA LEU A 16 7.55 -31.84 16.41
C LEU A 16 9.07 -31.86 16.34
N SER A 17 9.74 -32.61 17.24
CA SER A 17 11.19 -32.76 17.22
C SER A 17 11.72 -33.45 15.95
N GLN A 18 10.98 -34.44 15.41
CA GLN A 18 11.32 -35.06 14.15
C GLN A 18 11.18 -34.11 12.96
N ILE A 19 10.11 -33.34 12.93
CA ILE A 19 9.88 -32.32 11.89
C ILE A 19 11.00 -31.26 11.91
N GLU A 20 11.38 -30.77 13.09
CA GLU A 20 12.49 -29.82 13.20
C GLU A 20 13.84 -30.38 12.75
N LYS A 21 14.10 -31.66 13.04
CA LYS A 21 15.32 -32.34 12.56
C LYS A 21 15.34 -32.50 11.04
N GLN A 22 14.18 -32.75 10.43
CA GLN A 22 14.08 -33.02 9.00
C GLN A 22 14.01 -31.71 8.16
N PHE A 23 13.30 -30.70 8.63
CA PHE A 23 12.99 -29.47 7.89
C PHE A 23 13.68 -28.21 8.42
N GLY A 24 14.40 -28.32 9.54
CA GLY A 24 15.09 -27.23 10.18
C GLY A 24 14.31 -26.63 11.36
N LYS A 25 15.05 -25.98 12.28
CA LYS A 25 14.50 -25.33 13.47
C LYS A 25 13.52 -24.22 13.08
N GLY A 26 12.35 -24.20 13.69
CA GLY A 26 11.30 -23.22 13.38
C GLY A 26 10.37 -23.60 12.24
N SER A 27 10.51 -24.83 11.67
CA SER A 27 9.60 -25.37 10.64
C SER A 27 8.18 -25.61 11.18
N VAL A 28 8.05 -25.81 12.49
CA VAL A 28 6.79 -25.95 13.24
C VAL A 28 6.91 -25.19 14.54
N MET A 29 5.85 -24.45 14.93
CA MET A 29 5.81 -23.72 16.18
C MET A 29 4.38 -23.59 16.68
N LYS A 30 4.20 -23.40 17.98
CA LYS A 30 2.88 -23.09 18.54
C LYS A 30 2.58 -21.60 18.34
N LEU A 31 1.36 -21.28 17.92
CA LEU A 31 0.96 -19.89 17.64
C LEU A 31 1.14 -18.96 18.85
N GLY A 32 0.97 -19.46 20.09
CA GLY A 32 1.18 -18.67 21.30
C GLY A 32 2.65 -18.45 21.67
N GLU A 33 3.58 -19.23 21.09
CA GLU A 33 5.03 -19.04 21.21
C GLU A 33 5.56 -18.11 20.10
N TYR A 34 4.78 -17.90 19.05
CA TYR A 34 4.92 -16.82 18.11
C TYR A 34 4.60 -15.54 18.86
N GLN A 35 5.62 -14.87 19.39
CA GLN A 35 5.43 -13.48 19.83
C GLN A 35 4.67 -12.80 18.71
N ALA A 36 3.57 -12.11 19.04
CA ALA A 36 2.77 -11.38 18.08
C ALA A 36 3.76 -10.65 17.17
N MET A 37 3.95 -11.18 15.95
CA MET A 37 4.94 -10.60 15.04
C MET A 37 4.44 -9.20 14.79
N ASN A 38 5.10 -8.21 15.38
CA ASN A 38 5.01 -6.84 14.91
C ASN A 38 5.44 -6.92 13.45
N VAL A 39 4.45 -6.94 12.56
CA VAL A 39 4.72 -6.94 11.13
C VAL A 39 5.33 -5.60 10.84
N GLU A 40 6.63 -5.59 10.58
CA GLU A 40 7.33 -4.37 10.16
C GLU A 40 6.65 -3.79 8.93
N ALA A 41 6.51 -2.47 8.90
CA ALA A 41 5.84 -1.76 7.83
C ALA A 41 6.71 -0.65 7.26
N ILE A 42 6.48 -0.30 5.99
CA ILE A 42 7.02 0.88 5.35
C ILE A 42 5.89 1.90 5.28
N PRO A 43 6.05 3.13 5.82
CA PRO A 43 5.05 4.18 5.73
C PRO A 43 4.66 4.49 4.29
N THR A 44 3.43 4.95 4.08
CA THR A 44 2.93 5.28 2.74
C THR A 44 3.20 6.73 2.33
N GLY A 45 3.66 7.56 3.27
CA GLY A 45 3.74 9.01 3.09
C GLY A 45 2.41 9.73 3.34
N ALA A 46 1.32 8.99 3.55
CA ALA A 46 0.02 9.50 3.92
C ALA A 46 -0.38 8.95 5.30
N LEU A 47 -0.26 9.78 6.35
CA LEU A 47 -0.49 9.38 7.74
C LEU A 47 -1.86 8.73 7.95
N GLY A 48 -2.91 9.27 7.33
CA GLY A 48 -4.25 8.70 7.41
C GLY A 48 -4.33 7.29 6.80
N LEU A 49 -3.58 7.02 5.72
CA LEU A 49 -3.52 5.69 5.13
C LEU A 49 -2.71 4.72 5.99
N ASP A 50 -1.61 5.18 6.59
CA ASP A 50 -0.82 4.39 7.55
C ASP A 50 -1.69 3.92 8.71
N ILE A 51 -2.56 4.82 9.19
CA ILE A 51 -3.57 4.54 10.22
C ILE A 51 -4.61 3.54 9.70
N ALA A 52 -5.16 3.74 8.52
CA ALA A 52 -6.17 2.84 7.93
C ALA A 52 -5.61 1.41 7.70
N LEU A 53 -4.31 1.28 7.42
CA LEU A 53 -3.62 0.01 7.29
C LEU A 53 -3.43 -0.74 8.63
N GLY A 54 -3.49 -0.04 9.76
CA GLY A 54 -3.50 -0.62 11.10
C GLY A 54 -2.15 -1.06 11.65
N ILE A 55 -1.07 -0.92 10.87
CA ILE A 55 0.30 -1.29 11.26
C ILE A 55 1.32 -0.18 10.94
N GLY A 56 0.84 1.03 10.60
CA GLY A 56 1.69 2.18 10.31
C GLY A 56 2.27 2.22 8.89
N GLY A 57 1.74 1.42 7.94
CA GLY A 57 2.19 1.40 6.56
C GLY A 57 1.92 0.09 5.83
N VAL A 58 2.61 -0.13 4.71
CA VAL A 58 2.53 -1.39 3.94
C VAL A 58 3.40 -2.48 4.57
N PRO A 59 2.87 -3.72 4.77
CA PRO A 59 3.57 -4.79 5.47
C PRO A 59 4.78 -5.33 4.70
N ARG A 60 5.94 -5.44 5.37
CA ARG A 60 7.13 -6.09 4.82
C ARG A 60 6.90 -7.57 4.55
N GLY A 61 7.54 -8.09 3.52
CA GLY A 61 7.43 -9.49 3.13
C GLY A 61 6.06 -9.86 2.54
N ARG A 62 5.34 -8.89 1.95
CA ARG A 62 3.99 -9.08 1.44
C ARG A 62 3.80 -8.47 0.05
N ILE A 63 2.79 -8.99 -0.64
CA ILE A 63 2.32 -8.46 -1.92
C ILE A 63 1.18 -7.48 -1.65
N ILE A 64 1.28 -6.29 -2.24
CA ILE A 64 0.30 -5.22 -2.19
C ILE A 64 -0.24 -5.00 -3.61
N GLU A 65 -1.53 -4.81 -3.77
CA GLU A 65 -2.14 -4.33 -5.02
C GLU A 65 -2.71 -2.94 -4.81
N ILE A 66 -2.25 -1.97 -5.60
CA ILE A 66 -2.83 -0.62 -5.68
C ILE A 66 -3.56 -0.52 -7.00
N PHE A 67 -4.88 -0.33 -6.97
CA PHE A 67 -5.68 -0.27 -8.17
C PHE A 67 -6.70 0.88 -8.13
N GLY A 68 -7.18 1.28 -9.29
CA GLY A 68 -8.14 2.37 -9.42
C GLY A 68 -8.19 2.89 -10.86
N PRO A 69 -9.06 3.88 -11.12
CA PRO A 69 -9.16 4.54 -12.41
C PRO A 69 -7.83 5.20 -12.83
N GLU A 70 -7.75 5.56 -14.10
CA GLU A 70 -6.65 6.37 -14.60
C GLU A 70 -6.57 7.72 -13.86
N SER A 71 -5.35 8.24 -13.69
CA SER A 71 -5.09 9.53 -13.01
C SER A 71 -5.62 9.64 -11.58
N SER A 72 -5.86 8.50 -10.90
CA SER A 72 -6.31 8.47 -9.50
C SER A 72 -5.19 8.65 -8.47
N GLY A 73 -3.90 8.60 -8.89
CA GLY A 73 -2.74 8.75 -8.00
C GLY A 73 -2.06 7.43 -7.60
N LYS A 74 -2.29 6.33 -8.34
CA LYS A 74 -1.66 5.01 -8.05
C LYS A 74 -0.14 5.08 -8.02
N THR A 75 0.46 5.55 -9.11
CA THR A 75 1.92 5.69 -9.26
C THR A 75 2.48 6.70 -8.25
N THR A 76 1.76 7.81 -7.99
CA THR A 76 2.13 8.79 -6.97
C THR A 76 2.24 8.15 -5.59
N LEU A 77 1.24 7.35 -5.19
CA LEU A 77 1.27 6.65 -3.89
C LEU A 77 2.43 5.64 -3.82
N ALA A 78 2.66 4.88 -4.89
CA ALA A 78 3.77 3.92 -4.95
C ALA A 78 5.14 4.60 -4.85
N LEU A 79 5.33 5.75 -5.53
CA LEU A 79 6.56 6.54 -5.44
C LEU A 79 6.77 7.13 -4.04
N HIS A 80 5.71 7.56 -3.35
CA HIS A 80 5.83 7.97 -1.95
C HIS A 80 6.28 6.82 -1.05
N ILE A 81 5.76 5.60 -1.25
CA ILE A 81 6.20 4.42 -0.48
C ILE A 81 7.70 4.13 -0.75
N ILE A 82 8.17 4.27 -2.00
CA ILE A 82 9.60 4.18 -2.32
C ILE A 82 10.40 5.24 -1.55
N ALA A 83 9.96 6.51 -1.59
CA ALA A 83 10.63 7.59 -0.89
C ALA A 83 10.70 7.35 0.63
N GLU A 84 9.64 6.83 1.23
CA GLU A 84 9.63 6.47 2.66
C GLU A 84 10.58 5.29 2.96
N ALA A 85 10.63 4.27 2.08
CA ALA A 85 11.60 3.18 2.23
C ALA A 85 13.05 3.68 2.18
N GLN A 86 13.37 4.56 1.24
CA GLN A 86 14.72 5.15 1.11
C GLN A 86 15.07 6.05 2.31
N LYS A 87 14.13 6.79 2.89
CA LYS A 87 14.33 7.54 4.15
C LYS A 87 14.69 6.64 5.33
N MET A 88 14.26 5.38 5.30
CA MET A 88 14.61 4.35 6.28
C MET A 88 15.94 3.64 5.94
N ASN A 89 16.73 4.17 5.00
CA ASN A 89 17.95 3.59 4.43
C ASN A 89 17.69 2.26 3.72
N GLY A 90 16.49 2.08 3.16
CA GLY A 90 16.11 0.91 2.38
C GLY A 90 16.40 1.09 0.89
N GLU A 91 16.58 -0.03 0.20
CA GLU A 91 16.81 -0.11 -1.24
C GLU A 91 15.50 -0.35 -2.00
N ALA A 92 15.35 0.28 -3.15
CA ALA A 92 14.13 0.22 -3.94
C ALA A 92 14.36 -0.06 -5.41
N ALA A 93 13.38 -0.72 -6.05
CA ALA A 93 13.34 -0.90 -7.49
C ALA A 93 11.97 -0.54 -8.08
N PHE A 94 11.99 -0.06 -9.31
CA PHE A 94 10.80 0.26 -10.10
C PHE A 94 10.85 -0.47 -11.44
N ILE A 95 9.91 -1.38 -11.67
CA ILE A 95 9.74 -2.10 -12.93
C ILE A 95 8.70 -1.34 -13.74
N ASP A 96 9.19 -0.53 -14.67
CA ASP A 96 8.40 0.38 -15.52
C ASP A 96 7.98 -0.32 -16.81
N ALA A 97 6.92 -1.12 -16.74
CA ALA A 97 6.38 -1.82 -17.91
C ALA A 97 5.52 -0.90 -18.80
N GLU A 98 5.11 0.26 -18.31
CA GLU A 98 4.41 1.28 -19.11
C GLU A 98 5.36 2.26 -19.82
N HIS A 99 6.66 2.26 -19.48
CA HIS A 99 7.66 3.21 -19.97
C HIS A 99 7.28 4.68 -19.71
N ALA A 100 6.68 4.95 -18.56
CA ALA A 100 6.05 6.24 -18.26
C ALA A 100 6.59 6.89 -16.96
N LEU A 101 7.64 6.34 -16.36
CA LEU A 101 8.25 6.91 -15.15
C LEU A 101 8.93 8.25 -15.49
N ASP A 102 8.44 9.32 -14.85
CA ASP A 102 9.07 10.64 -14.91
C ASP A 102 10.06 10.81 -13.74
N PRO A 103 11.38 10.86 -13.99
CA PRO A 103 12.37 11.00 -12.93
C PRO A 103 12.31 12.36 -12.24
N VAL A 104 11.88 13.43 -12.95
CA VAL A 104 11.73 14.76 -12.35
C VAL A 104 10.58 14.75 -11.34
N TYR A 105 9.46 14.14 -11.72
CA TYR A 105 8.33 13.96 -10.82
C TYR A 105 8.70 13.08 -9.61
N ALA A 106 9.35 11.93 -9.82
CA ALA A 106 9.81 11.06 -8.75
C ALA A 106 10.71 11.81 -7.74
N LYS A 107 11.65 12.62 -8.24
CA LYS A 107 12.51 13.46 -7.40
C LYS A 107 11.72 14.48 -6.57
N HIS A 108 10.69 15.11 -7.15
CA HIS A 108 9.83 16.05 -6.42
C HIS A 108 9.03 15.36 -5.31
N LEU A 109 8.71 14.08 -5.44
CA LEU A 109 8.06 13.26 -4.40
C LEU A 109 9.02 12.81 -3.28
N GLY A 110 10.31 13.14 -3.41
CA GLY A 110 11.34 12.80 -2.44
C GLY A 110 12.04 11.47 -2.70
N VAL A 111 11.86 10.88 -3.89
CA VAL A 111 12.61 9.69 -4.30
C VAL A 111 14.05 10.07 -4.59
N ASP A 112 14.99 9.35 -4.00
CA ASP A 112 16.40 9.37 -4.40
C ASP A 112 16.57 8.61 -5.71
N ILE A 113 16.53 9.37 -6.81
CA ILE A 113 16.58 8.81 -8.17
C ILE A 113 17.95 8.25 -8.54
N ASP A 114 19.02 8.71 -7.88
CA ASP A 114 20.37 8.24 -8.15
C ASP A 114 20.60 6.82 -7.61
N ASN A 115 19.83 6.43 -6.58
CA ASN A 115 19.86 5.11 -5.96
C ASN A 115 18.63 4.25 -6.28
N LEU A 116 17.68 4.73 -7.08
CA LEU A 116 16.54 3.93 -7.51
C LEU A 116 16.91 3.00 -8.66
N ILE A 117 16.76 1.70 -8.48
CA ILE A 117 16.94 0.70 -9.55
C ILE A 117 15.71 0.75 -10.47
N VAL A 118 15.92 1.02 -11.75
CA VAL A 118 14.83 1.03 -12.75
C VAL A 118 15.07 -0.03 -13.81
N SER A 119 14.02 -0.76 -14.17
CA SER A 119 14.01 -1.70 -15.29
C SER A 119 12.81 -1.44 -16.18
N GLN A 120 13.03 -1.43 -17.49
CA GLN A 120 12.01 -1.25 -18.52
C GLN A 120 11.95 -2.51 -19.42
N PRO A 121 11.23 -3.54 -18.99
CA PRO A 121 11.15 -4.81 -19.70
C PRO A 121 10.26 -4.74 -20.93
N ASP A 122 10.61 -5.52 -21.98
CA ASP A 122 9.84 -5.59 -23.22
C ASP A 122 8.64 -6.56 -23.12
N THR A 123 8.69 -7.54 -22.20
CA THR A 123 7.66 -8.57 -22.05
C THR A 123 7.26 -8.77 -20.59
N GLY A 124 6.05 -9.29 -20.36
CA GLY A 124 5.59 -9.63 -19.02
C GLY A 124 6.43 -10.71 -18.33
N GLU A 125 6.95 -11.70 -19.10
CA GLU A 125 7.86 -12.71 -18.59
C GLU A 125 9.15 -12.08 -18.07
N GLN A 126 9.76 -11.20 -18.87
CA GLN A 126 11.00 -10.50 -18.50
C GLN A 126 10.79 -9.65 -17.24
N ALA A 127 9.70 -8.88 -17.16
CA ALA A 127 9.36 -8.09 -15.99
C ALA A 127 9.29 -8.93 -14.71
N LEU A 128 8.60 -10.06 -14.77
CA LEU A 128 8.38 -10.93 -13.62
C LEU A 128 9.61 -11.75 -13.24
N GLU A 129 10.46 -12.13 -14.21
CA GLU A 129 11.75 -12.80 -13.97
C GLU A 129 12.76 -11.85 -13.33
N ILE A 130 12.83 -10.58 -13.78
CA ILE A 130 13.64 -9.54 -13.14
C ILE A 130 13.15 -9.33 -11.71
N THR A 131 11.84 -9.19 -11.52
CA THR A 131 11.23 -9.04 -10.18
C THR A 131 11.59 -10.22 -9.28
N GLU A 132 11.49 -11.48 -9.78
CA GLU A 132 11.85 -12.67 -9.01
C GLU A 132 13.34 -12.65 -8.61
N SER A 133 14.22 -12.28 -9.52
CA SER A 133 15.67 -12.21 -9.28
C SER A 133 16.01 -11.17 -8.21
N LEU A 134 15.39 -10.00 -8.29
CA LEU A 134 15.56 -8.92 -7.31
C LEU A 134 15.05 -9.32 -5.92
N VAL A 135 13.89 -9.97 -5.83
CA VAL A 135 13.36 -10.50 -4.55
C VAL A 135 14.28 -11.53 -3.95
N ARG A 136 14.80 -12.46 -4.76
CA ARG A 136 15.69 -13.53 -4.30
C ARG A 136 17.03 -13.02 -3.79
N SER A 137 17.48 -11.85 -4.24
CA SER A 137 18.70 -11.21 -3.72
C SER A 137 18.59 -10.90 -2.22
N GLY A 138 17.35 -10.63 -1.73
CA GLY A 138 17.10 -10.22 -0.34
C GLY A 138 17.66 -8.84 0.00
N ALA A 139 18.09 -8.06 -1.00
CA ALA A 139 18.72 -6.75 -0.80
C ALA A 139 17.73 -5.58 -0.92
N LEU A 140 16.52 -5.82 -1.42
CA LEU A 140 15.54 -4.76 -1.66
C LEU A 140 14.42 -4.76 -0.63
N ASP A 141 14.06 -3.58 -0.17
CA ASP A 141 12.97 -3.34 0.76
C ASP A 141 11.63 -3.22 0.04
N VAL A 142 11.62 -2.55 -1.12
CA VAL A 142 10.40 -2.37 -1.92
C VAL A 142 10.67 -2.51 -3.41
N ILE A 143 9.78 -3.19 -4.11
CA ILE A 143 9.74 -3.29 -5.58
C ILE A 143 8.36 -2.87 -6.05
N VAL A 144 8.29 -1.91 -6.97
CA VAL A 144 7.04 -1.51 -7.64
C VAL A 144 7.03 -2.07 -9.05
N VAL A 145 5.89 -2.64 -9.48
CA VAL A 145 5.63 -3.08 -10.85
C VAL A 145 4.49 -2.23 -11.40
N ASP A 146 4.80 -1.34 -12.32
CA ASP A 146 3.84 -0.43 -12.96
C ASP A 146 3.75 -0.69 -14.47
N SER A 147 2.67 -1.24 -14.98
CA SER A 147 1.51 -1.81 -14.30
C SER A 147 1.25 -3.24 -14.76
N VAL A 148 0.42 -3.98 -13.98
CA VAL A 148 -0.01 -5.34 -14.38
C VAL A 148 -0.66 -5.34 -15.76
N ALA A 149 -1.37 -4.27 -16.12
CA ALA A 149 -2.02 -4.14 -17.44
C ALA A 149 -1.02 -4.16 -18.61
N ALA A 150 0.21 -3.68 -18.38
CA ALA A 150 1.28 -3.61 -19.37
C ALA A 150 2.15 -4.89 -19.41
N LEU A 151 1.92 -5.86 -18.53
CA LEU A 151 2.63 -7.15 -18.56
C LEU A 151 2.10 -8.03 -19.69
N VAL A 152 2.47 -7.70 -20.93
CA VAL A 152 2.06 -8.45 -22.12
C VAL A 152 2.89 -9.71 -22.25
N PRO A 153 2.27 -10.91 -22.39
CA PRO A 153 3.01 -12.14 -22.65
C PRO A 153 3.77 -12.09 -23.96
N LYS A 154 4.99 -12.65 -23.98
CA LYS A 154 5.83 -12.71 -25.19
C LYS A 154 5.09 -13.32 -26.38
N ALA A 155 4.33 -14.40 -26.16
CA ALA A 155 3.57 -15.06 -27.22
C ALA A 155 2.48 -14.14 -27.84
N GLU A 156 2.00 -13.14 -27.10
CA GLU A 156 1.07 -12.13 -27.63
C GLU A 156 1.81 -11.08 -28.45
N ILE A 157 3.04 -10.73 -28.05
CA ILE A 157 3.88 -9.76 -28.79
C ILE A 157 4.38 -10.37 -30.11
N ASP A 158 4.77 -11.64 -30.09
CA ASP A 158 5.28 -12.37 -31.26
C ASP A 158 4.17 -12.83 -32.23
N GLY A 159 2.87 -12.75 -31.81
CA GLY A 159 1.71 -13.16 -32.61
C GLY A 159 1.30 -12.09 -33.64
N ASP A 160 0.43 -12.51 -34.57
CA ASP A 160 -0.13 -11.60 -35.60
C ASP A 160 -1.26 -10.74 -35.02
N MET A 161 -1.46 -9.56 -35.60
CA MET A 161 -2.57 -8.67 -35.24
C MET A 161 -3.91 -9.35 -35.51
N GLY A 162 -4.70 -9.53 -34.42
CA GLY A 162 -6.01 -10.19 -34.46
C GLY A 162 -6.01 -11.60 -33.89
N ASP A 163 -4.85 -12.16 -33.55
CA ASP A 163 -4.77 -13.43 -32.86
C ASP A 163 -5.41 -13.39 -31.46
N SER A 164 -6.06 -14.49 -31.09
CA SER A 164 -6.70 -14.58 -29.79
C SER A 164 -5.76 -15.17 -28.74
N HIS A 165 -5.31 -14.33 -27.81
CA HIS A 165 -4.41 -14.70 -26.72
C HIS A 165 -5.12 -14.75 -25.35
N MET A 166 -6.40 -15.14 -25.33
CA MET A 166 -7.21 -15.14 -24.12
C MET A 166 -6.57 -15.93 -22.97
N GLY A 167 -6.43 -15.26 -21.83
CA GLY A 167 -5.99 -15.86 -20.57
C GLY A 167 -4.47 -16.08 -20.42
N LEU A 168 -3.62 -15.74 -21.40
CA LEU A 168 -2.17 -15.88 -21.27
C LEU A 168 -1.62 -15.01 -20.13
N GLN A 169 -1.99 -13.76 -20.06
CA GLN A 169 -1.58 -12.86 -18.96
C GLN A 169 -1.99 -13.41 -17.59
N ALA A 170 -3.20 -13.94 -17.46
CA ALA A 170 -3.68 -14.52 -16.20
C ALA A 170 -2.88 -15.77 -15.79
N ARG A 171 -2.46 -16.60 -16.76
CA ARG A 171 -1.58 -17.77 -16.52
C ARG A 171 -0.19 -17.33 -16.09
N LEU A 172 0.38 -16.35 -16.78
CA LEU A 172 1.68 -15.75 -16.46
C LEU A 172 1.68 -15.19 -15.03
N MET A 173 0.71 -14.38 -14.67
CA MET A 173 0.55 -13.84 -13.31
C MET A 173 0.39 -14.94 -12.27
N SER A 174 -0.41 -15.98 -12.54
CA SER A 174 -0.60 -17.09 -11.62
C SER A 174 0.70 -17.87 -11.38
N GLN A 175 1.51 -18.06 -12.40
CA GLN A 175 2.80 -18.75 -12.31
C GLN A 175 3.80 -17.91 -11.52
N ALA A 176 3.95 -16.64 -11.84
CA ALA A 176 4.86 -15.71 -11.18
C ALA A 176 4.54 -15.55 -9.69
N LEU A 177 3.28 -15.31 -9.34
CA LEU A 177 2.86 -15.10 -7.96
C LEU A 177 3.10 -16.35 -7.09
N ARG A 178 2.96 -17.58 -7.64
CA ARG A 178 3.33 -18.80 -6.92
C ARG A 178 4.82 -18.87 -6.59
N LYS A 179 5.69 -18.46 -7.52
CA LYS A 179 7.13 -18.43 -7.31
C LYS A 179 7.54 -17.32 -6.33
N LEU A 180 6.96 -16.12 -6.49
CA LEU A 180 7.27 -14.94 -5.70
C LEU A 180 6.85 -15.09 -4.23
N ALA A 181 5.69 -15.67 -3.94
CA ALA A 181 5.10 -15.69 -2.59
C ALA A 181 6.05 -16.28 -1.53
N GLY A 182 6.75 -17.37 -1.84
CA GLY A 182 7.72 -17.98 -0.92
C GLY A 182 9.00 -17.17 -0.75
N ALA A 183 9.48 -16.53 -1.80
CA ALA A 183 10.68 -15.70 -1.79
C ALA A 183 10.46 -14.39 -1.02
N ILE A 184 9.34 -13.72 -1.27
CA ILE A 184 8.95 -12.44 -0.66
C ILE A 184 8.90 -12.54 0.87
N ASN A 185 8.29 -13.60 1.41
CA ASN A 185 8.21 -13.78 2.85
C ASN A 185 9.60 -13.94 3.50
N LYS A 186 10.54 -14.58 2.80
CA LYS A 186 11.92 -14.78 3.28
C LYS A 186 12.77 -13.52 3.18
N SER A 187 12.67 -12.80 2.07
CA SER A 187 13.44 -11.58 1.80
C SER A 187 12.94 -10.36 2.57
N LYS A 188 11.69 -10.41 3.12
CA LYS A 188 11.00 -9.26 3.72
C LYS A 188 10.74 -8.09 2.75
N THR A 189 10.92 -8.31 1.46
CA THR A 189 10.65 -7.32 0.42
C THR A 189 9.15 -7.05 0.30
N VAL A 190 8.74 -5.79 0.18
CA VAL A 190 7.37 -5.40 -0.20
C VAL A 190 7.31 -5.41 -1.73
N ILE A 191 6.34 -6.09 -2.33
CA ILE A 191 6.05 -5.94 -3.76
C ILE A 191 4.72 -5.23 -3.93
N ILE A 192 4.75 -4.13 -4.67
CA ILE A 192 3.58 -3.34 -5.03
C ILE A 192 3.28 -3.56 -6.51
N PHE A 193 2.13 -4.16 -6.80
CA PHE A 193 1.60 -4.23 -8.15
C PHE A 193 0.59 -3.10 -8.34
N ILE A 194 0.87 -2.20 -9.27
CA ILE A 194 -0.10 -1.21 -9.73
C ILE A 194 -0.99 -1.87 -10.78
N ASN A 195 -2.31 -1.67 -10.67
CA ASN A 195 -3.27 -2.29 -11.56
C ASN A 195 -4.33 -1.31 -12.04
N GLN A 196 -4.84 -1.55 -13.23
CA GLN A 196 -5.90 -0.76 -13.85
C GLN A 196 -7.25 -1.47 -13.69
N LEU A 197 -8.32 -0.68 -13.66
CA LEU A 197 -9.68 -1.18 -13.71
C LEU A 197 -10.10 -1.39 -15.17
N ARG A 198 -10.90 -2.43 -15.39
CA ARG A 198 -11.60 -2.73 -16.63
C ARG A 198 -13.05 -3.05 -16.31
N GLU A 199 -13.95 -2.77 -17.22
CA GLU A 199 -15.35 -3.13 -17.08
C GLU A 199 -15.62 -4.48 -17.72
N LYS A 200 -16.38 -5.32 -17.04
CA LYS A 200 -16.88 -6.58 -17.58
C LYS A 200 -18.10 -6.29 -18.43
N ILE A 201 -18.04 -6.66 -19.71
CA ILE A 201 -19.15 -6.55 -20.63
C ILE A 201 -20.29 -7.51 -20.19
N GLY A 202 -21.54 -7.01 -20.18
CA GLY A 202 -22.72 -7.84 -19.91
C GLY A 202 -23.08 -8.07 -18.44
N VAL A 203 -22.44 -7.38 -17.50
CA VAL A 203 -22.85 -7.40 -16.09
C VAL A 203 -24.01 -6.41 -15.88
N MET A 204 -25.23 -6.92 -15.77
CA MET A 204 -26.43 -6.09 -15.52
C MET A 204 -26.67 -5.78 -14.05
N PHE A 205 -26.14 -6.60 -13.13
CA PHE A 205 -26.30 -6.46 -11.68
C PHE A 205 -24.95 -6.67 -10.97
N GLY A 206 -24.71 -5.88 -9.91
CA GLY A 206 -23.46 -5.90 -9.13
C GLY A 206 -22.36 -5.00 -9.74
N ASN A 207 -21.14 -5.10 -9.20
CA ASN A 207 -20.02 -4.26 -9.63
C ASN A 207 -19.38 -4.83 -10.92
N PRO A 208 -19.44 -4.11 -12.07
CA PRO A 208 -18.82 -4.54 -13.31
C PRO A 208 -17.31 -4.39 -13.31
N GLU A 209 -16.75 -3.58 -12.42
CA GLU A 209 -15.31 -3.30 -12.38
C GLU A 209 -14.48 -4.54 -11.99
N THR A 210 -13.39 -4.73 -12.68
CA THR A 210 -12.41 -5.78 -12.38
C THR A 210 -10.99 -5.29 -12.69
N THR A 211 -10.00 -5.85 -12.00
CA THR A 211 -8.57 -5.59 -12.29
C THR A 211 -8.07 -6.55 -13.37
N THR A 212 -7.02 -6.13 -14.10
CA THR A 212 -6.33 -6.94 -15.13
C THR A 212 -5.49 -8.05 -14.51
N GLY A 213 -4.95 -8.97 -15.32
CA GLY A 213 -4.08 -10.06 -14.87
C GLY A 213 -4.79 -11.24 -14.18
N GLY A 214 -6.13 -11.33 -14.29
CA GLY A 214 -6.92 -12.43 -13.77
C GLY A 214 -7.19 -12.36 -12.27
N ARG A 215 -7.42 -13.53 -11.63
CA ARG A 215 -7.81 -13.61 -10.21
C ARG A 215 -6.63 -13.83 -9.25
N ALA A 216 -5.47 -14.26 -9.74
CA ALA A 216 -4.37 -14.70 -8.88
C ALA A 216 -3.90 -13.60 -7.93
N LEU A 217 -3.69 -12.38 -8.42
CA LEU A 217 -3.23 -11.27 -7.62
C LEU A 217 -4.20 -10.95 -6.46
N LYS A 218 -5.51 -11.04 -6.69
CA LYS A 218 -6.54 -10.85 -5.65
C LYS A 218 -6.40 -11.83 -4.48
N PHE A 219 -5.92 -13.06 -4.74
CA PHE A 219 -5.67 -14.06 -3.70
C PHE A 219 -4.32 -13.87 -3.02
N TYR A 220 -3.26 -13.63 -3.80
CA TYR A 220 -1.89 -13.52 -3.30
C TYR A 220 -1.63 -12.20 -2.55
N ALA A 221 -2.23 -11.10 -2.97
CA ALA A 221 -2.10 -9.82 -2.28
C ALA A 221 -2.57 -9.93 -0.81
N SER A 222 -1.75 -9.45 0.11
CA SER A 222 -2.10 -9.33 1.53
C SER A 222 -2.87 -8.06 1.80
N VAL A 223 -2.60 -6.99 1.06
CA VAL A 223 -3.30 -5.72 1.11
C VAL A 223 -3.74 -5.34 -0.31
N ARG A 224 -4.96 -4.83 -0.44
CA ARG A 224 -5.49 -4.29 -1.70
C ARG A 224 -6.08 -2.92 -1.43
N LEU A 225 -5.61 -1.92 -2.17
CA LEU A 225 -5.96 -0.51 -2.05
C LEU A 225 -6.68 -0.05 -3.32
N ASP A 226 -7.94 0.36 -3.17
CA ASP A 226 -8.72 1.03 -4.24
C ASP A 226 -8.55 2.54 -4.06
N ILE A 227 -7.83 3.19 -4.97
CA ILE A 227 -7.60 4.63 -4.95
C ILE A 227 -8.45 5.33 -5.99
N ARG A 228 -9.21 6.34 -5.55
CA ARG A 228 -10.13 7.11 -6.41
C ARG A 228 -9.99 8.59 -6.16
N LYS A 229 -10.05 9.36 -7.23
CA LYS A 229 -10.21 10.81 -7.16
C LYS A 229 -11.64 11.14 -6.75
N ILE A 230 -11.79 12.01 -5.72
CA ILE A 230 -13.09 12.47 -5.24
C ILE A 230 -13.43 13.83 -5.87
N GLU A 231 -12.50 14.79 -5.73
CA GLU A 231 -12.72 16.16 -6.18
C GLU A 231 -11.43 16.82 -6.68
N ASN A 232 -11.58 17.92 -7.38
CA ASN A 232 -10.45 18.76 -7.80
C ASN A 232 -10.16 19.81 -6.73
N ILE A 233 -8.90 19.99 -6.37
CA ILE A 233 -8.43 21.09 -5.56
C ILE A 233 -8.15 22.27 -6.47
N LYS A 234 -8.77 23.41 -6.18
CA LYS A 234 -8.62 24.66 -6.95
C LYS A 234 -7.95 25.72 -6.07
N GLN A 235 -7.03 26.44 -6.67
CA GLN A 235 -6.43 27.65 -6.09
C GLN A 235 -6.48 28.74 -7.16
N ASP A 236 -7.02 29.91 -6.78
CA ASP A 236 -7.19 31.06 -7.68
C ASP A 236 -7.93 30.76 -9.00
N GLY A 237 -8.84 29.76 -8.96
CA GLY A 237 -9.62 29.30 -10.10
C GLY A 237 -8.98 28.19 -10.95
N GLU A 238 -7.71 27.91 -10.75
CA GLU A 238 -6.97 26.84 -11.43
C GLU A 238 -7.00 25.53 -10.65
N VAL A 239 -7.00 24.40 -11.35
CA VAL A 239 -6.91 23.08 -10.73
C VAL A 239 -5.44 22.77 -10.43
N VAL A 240 -5.08 22.78 -9.14
CA VAL A 240 -3.71 22.55 -8.66
C VAL A 240 -3.48 21.14 -8.14
N GLY A 241 -4.54 20.34 -8.02
CA GLY A 241 -4.45 18.99 -7.49
C GLY A 241 -5.80 18.29 -7.42
N ASN A 242 -5.83 17.16 -6.75
CA ASN A 242 -7.06 16.45 -6.45
C ASN A 242 -7.03 15.88 -5.02
N ARG A 243 -8.21 15.69 -4.46
CA ARG A 243 -8.42 14.90 -3.27
C ARG A 243 -8.65 13.45 -3.68
N ALA A 244 -7.87 12.56 -3.14
CA ALA A 244 -7.96 11.13 -3.38
C ALA A 244 -8.53 10.44 -2.14
N ARG A 245 -9.36 9.42 -2.36
CA ARG A 245 -9.80 8.46 -1.34
C ARG A 245 -9.17 7.12 -1.64
N VAL A 246 -8.59 6.50 -0.62
CA VAL A 246 -8.07 5.13 -0.67
C VAL A 246 -8.90 4.25 0.25
N LYS A 247 -9.51 3.23 -0.31
CA LYS A 247 -10.24 2.21 0.43
C LYS A 247 -9.41 0.94 0.56
N VAL A 248 -9.24 0.46 1.78
CA VAL A 248 -8.54 -0.80 2.08
C VAL A 248 -9.50 -1.97 1.88
N ILE A 249 -9.59 -2.48 0.64
CA ILE A 249 -10.56 -3.53 0.25
C ILE A 249 -10.20 -4.90 0.85
N LYS A 250 -8.90 -5.14 1.07
CA LYS A 250 -8.39 -6.37 1.67
C LYS A 250 -7.21 -6.05 2.54
N ASN A 251 -7.18 -6.63 3.73
CA ASN A 251 -6.05 -6.55 4.64
C ASN A 251 -5.93 -7.87 5.42
N LYS A 252 -4.74 -8.49 5.40
CA LYS A 252 -4.44 -9.71 6.14
C LYS A 252 -3.67 -9.46 7.44
N VAL A 253 -3.30 -8.21 7.71
CA VAL A 253 -2.48 -7.83 8.88
C VAL A 253 -3.24 -6.96 9.88
N ALA A 254 -4.41 -6.42 9.48
CA ALA A 254 -5.32 -5.65 10.33
C ALA A 254 -6.76 -5.76 9.76
N PRO A 255 -7.80 -5.29 10.46
CA PRO A 255 -9.17 -5.24 9.92
C PRO A 255 -9.24 -4.43 8.62
N PRO A 256 -9.89 -4.96 7.56
CA PRO A 256 -10.07 -4.28 6.29
C PRO A 256 -11.21 -3.26 6.31
N PHE A 257 -11.51 -2.68 5.14
CA PHE A 257 -12.63 -1.79 4.81
C PHE A 257 -12.53 -0.37 5.39
N ARG A 258 -11.34 0.03 5.85
CA ARG A 258 -11.07 1.40 6.24
C ARG A 258 -10.76 2.26 5.05
N GLU A 259 -10.99 3.55 5.22
CA GLU A 259 -10.75 4.55 4.20
C GLU A 259 -9.80 5.63 4.72
N ALA A 260 -9.05 6.21 3.81
CA ALA A 260 -8.23 7.39 4.08
C ALA A 260 -8.38 8.36 2.92
N GLU A 261 -8.44 9.65 3.24
CA GLU A 261 -8.47 10.71 2.25
C GLU A 261 -7.24 11.60 2.40
N PHE A 262 -6.70 12.04 1.28
CA PHE A 262 -5.59 12.98 1.25
C PHE A 262 -5.54 13.76 -0.06
N ASP A 263 -4.90 14.92 0.01
CA ASP A 263 -4.68 15.77 -1.16
C ASP A 263 -3.44 15.33 -1.91
N ILE A 264 -3.56 15.21 -3.23
CA ILE A 264 -2.45 15.08 -4.17
C ILE A 264 -2.31 16.39 -4.93
N VAL A 265 -1.22 17.11 -4.69
CA VAL A 265 -0.90 18.36 -5.37
C VAL A 265 -0.04 18.05 -6.59
N TYR A 266 -0.42 18.55 -7.75
CA TYR A 266 0.31 18.29 -9.00
C TYR A 266 1.74 18.81 -8.91
N GLY A 267 2.69 17.98 -9.34
CA GLY A 267 4.13 18.27 -9.24
C GLY A 267 4.74 18.17 -7.83
N LYS A 268 3.93 18.00 -6.76
CA LYS A 268 4.42 17.94 -5.37
C LYS A 268 4.01 16.64 -4.65
N GLY A 269 3.01 15.93 -5.16
CA GLY A 269 2.52 14.67 -4.58
C GLY A 269 1.57 14.86 -3.39
N ILE A 270 1.59 13.90 -2.46
CA ILE A 270 0.71 13.89 -1.29
C ILE A 270 1.07 15.03 -0.33
N SER A 271 0.08 15.87 0.01
CA SER A 271 0.27 16.97 0.96
C SER A 271 0.42 16.42 2.38
N LYS A 272 1.65 16.45 2.90
CA LYS A 272 1.94 16.01 4.27
C LYS A 272 1.22 16.89 5.29
N GLU A 273 1.30 18.21 5.13
CA GLU A 273 0.65 19.17 6.02
C GLU A 273 -0.86 19.01 6.06
N GLY A 274 -1.48 18.79 4.88
CA GLY A 274 -2.91 18.56 4.76
C GLY A 274 -3.35 17.28 5.46
N ASN A 275 -2.57 16.22 5.32
CA ASN A 275 -2.87 14.93 5.93
C ASN A 275 -2.72 14.96 7.46
N ILE A 276 -1.65 15.59 7.98
CA ILE A 276 -1.45 15.78 9.42
C ILE A 276 -2.58 16.67 10.00
N LEU A 277 -2.93 17.75 9.33
CA LEU A 277 -4.01 18.64 9.76
C LEU A 277 -5.35 17.92 9.86
N ASP A 278 -5.73 17.19 8.81
CA ASP A 278 -7.01 16.47 8.77
C ASP A 278 -7.07 15.42 9.90
N MET A 279 -5.98 14.67 10.13
CA MET A 279 -5.91 13.70 11.22
C MET A 279 -5.92 14.37 12.61
N ALA A 280 -5.20 15.48 12.77
CA ALA A 280 -5.17 16.20 14.04
C ALA A 280 -6.54 16.82 14.40
N VAL A 281 -7.31 17.24 13.40
CA VAL A 281 -8.69 17.72 13.61
C VAL A 281 -9.62 16.56 13.99
N ASN A 282 -9.50 15.41 13.33
CA ASN A 282 -10.31 14.21 13.63
C ASN A 282 -10.08 13.69 15.06
N LEU A 283 -8.88 13.93 15.61
CA LEU A 283 -8.50 13.52 16.97
C LEU A 283 -8.67 14.63 18.01
N ASP A 284 -9.27 15.77 17.65
CA ASP A 284 -9.40 16.95 18.52
C ASP A 284 -8.05 17.47 19.08
N ILE A 285 -6.92 17.12 18.41
CA ILE A 285 -5.58 17.67 18.72
C ILE A 285 -5.49 19.13 18.24
N ILE A 286 -6.04 19.39 17.05
CA ILE A 286 -6.28 20.74 16.54
C ILE A 286 -7.78 20.99 16.58
N GLU A 287 -8.20 22.00 17.33
CA GLU A 287 -9.59 22.40 17.44
C GLU A 287 -10.03 23.17 16.20
N LYS A 288 -11.19 22.82 15.65
CA LYS A 288 -11.81 23.52 14.53
C LYS A 288 -13.13 24.13 14.96
N SER A 289 -13.22 25.46 14.91
CA SER A 289 -14.45 26.23 15.18
C SER A 289 -14.81 27.07 13.97
N GLY A 290 -15.80 26.62 13.20
CA GLY A 290 -16.15 27.22 11.92
C GLY A 290 -14.96 27.17 10.95
N SER A 291 -14.48 28.34 10.50
CA SER A 291 -13.30 28.45 9.63
C SER A 291 -11.97 28.60 10.39
N TRP A 292 -12.00 28.72 11.71
CA TRP A 292 -10.82 28.93 12.54
C TRP A 292 -10.27 27.61 13.08
N PHE A 293 -8.94 27.52 13.13
CA PHE A 293 -8.20 26.41 13.72
C PHE A 293 -7.35 26.91 14.88
N SER A 294 -7.34 26.14 15.98
CA SER A 294 -6.60 26.46 17.20
C SER A 294 -5.80 25.25 17.67
N TYR A 295 -4.63 25.50 18.22
CA TYR A 295 -3.79 24.49 18.85
C TYR A 295 -3.35 24.98 20.23
N ASN A 296 -3.56 24.19 21.29
CA ASN A 296 -3.31 24.57 22.69
C ASN A 296 -3.96 25.92 23.08
N GLY A 297 -5.15 26.24 22.53
CA GLY A 297 -5.85 27.48 22.78
C GLY A 297 -5.39 28.68 21.93
N GLU A 298 -4.33 28.55 21.15
CA GLU A 298 -3.83 29.60 20.25
C GLU A 298 -4.37 29.41 18.83
N LYS A 299 -4.81 30.49 18.20
CA LYS A 299 -5.28 30.47 16.82
C LYS A 299 -4.09 30.30 15.86
N ILE A 300 -4.10 29.23 15.05
CA ILE A 300 -3.03 28.93 14.07
C ILE A 300 -3.40 29.31 12.64
N GLY A 301 -4.67 29.65 12.37
CA GLY A 301 -5.09 30.16 11.08
C GLY A 301 -6.59 30.11 10.84
N GLN A 302 -7.01 30.81 9.78
CA GLN A 302 -8.38 30.78 9.27
C GLN A 302 -8.39 30.13 7.89
N GLY A 303 -9.17 29.07 7.72
CA GLY A 303 -9.23 28.27 6.51
C GLY A 303 -8.10 27.25 6.42
N ARG A 304 -8.41 26.09 5.79
CA ARG A 304 -7.52 24.92 5.72
C ARG A 304 -6.18 25.22 5.05
N GLU A 305 -6.19 25.97 3.94
CA GLU A 305 -4.96 26.29 3.21
C GLU A 305 -4.00 27.19 3.99
N ASN A 306 -4.51 28.17 4.73
CA ASN A 306 -3.68 29.02 5.57
C ASN A 306 -3.03 28.22 6.71
N VAL A 307 -3.76 27.25 7.28
CA VAL A 307 -3.22 26.39 8.35
C VAL A 307 -2.17 25.42 7.79
N LYS A 308 -2.36 24.86 6.59
CA LYS A 308 -1.33 24.08 5.90
C LYS A 308 -0.04 24.88 5.71
N GLN A 309 -0.16 26.13 5.25
CA GLN A 309 0.97 27.03 5.10
C GLN A 309 1.62 27.38 6.46
N TYR A 310 0.82 27.56 7.50
CA TYR A 310 1.32 27.80 8.85
C TYR A 310 2.14 26.59 9.36
N LEU A 311 1.62 25.37 9.21
CA LEU A 311 2.33 24.15 9.59
C LEU A 311 3.62 23.96 8.77
N HIS A 312 3.58 24.26 7.48
CA HIS A 312 4.76 24.22 6.61
C HIS A 312 5.86 25.16 7.10
N ASN A 313 5.51 26.36 7.52
CA ASN A 313 6.44 27.38 8.02
C ASN A 313 6.90 27.11 9.46
N ASN A 314 6.24 26.19 10.19
CA ASN A 314 6.55 25.83 11.57
C ASN A 314 6.80 24.31 11.69
N PRO A 315 7.95 23.80 11.20
CA PRO A 315 8.23 22.37 11.13
C PRO A 315 8.30 21.70 12.50
N GLU A 316 8.71 22.40 13.55
CA GLU A 316 8.73 21.88 14.93
C GLU A 316 7.32 21.60 15.43
N LEU A 317 6.38 22.55 15.21
CA LEU A 317 4.98 22.36 15.55
C LEU A 317 4.36 21.23 14.73
N MET A 318 4.67 21.16 13.42
CA MET A 318 4.18 20.08 12.57
C MET A 318 4.65 18.72 13.08
N ALA A 319 5.92 18.60 13.49
CA ALA A 319 6.47 17.36 14.04
C ALA A 319 5.81 16.98 15.39
N GLU A 320 5.55 17.97 16.25
CA GLU A 320 4.84 17.77 17.52
C GLU A 320 3.41 17.25 17.28
N VAL A 321 2.68 17.88 16.36
CA VAL A 321 1.31 17.48 16.01
C VAL A 321 1.32 16.08 15.38
N GLU A 322 2.22 15.81 14.44
CA GLU A 322 2.37 14.47 13.82
C GLU A 322 2.62 13.41 14.89
N LYS A 323 3.52 13.68 15.83
CA LYS A 323 3.80 12.75 16.94
C LYS A 323 2.56 12.50 17.78
N LYS A 324 1.83 13.55 18.19
CA LYS A 324 0.58 13.38 18.95
C LYS A 324 -0.47 12.57 18.19
N VAL A 325 -0.57 12.75 16.87
CA VAL A 325 -1.47 11.96 16.03
C VAL A 325 -1.04 10.48 16.04
N ARG A 326 0.26 10.20 15.93
CA ARG A 326 0.79 8.83 15.96
C ARG A 326 0.59 8.16 17.32
N ASP A 327 0.85 8.89 18.42
CA ASP A 327 0.68 8.38 19.79
C ASP A 327 -0.80 8.07 20.11
N ASN A 328 -1.74 8.78 19.47
CA ASN A 328 -3.18 8.54 19.60
C ASN A 328 -3.76 7.63 18.50
N PHE A 329 -2.90 6.91 17.80
CA PHE A 329 -3.25 6.02 16.70
C PHE A 329 -4.38 5.03 17.05
N GLU A 330 -4.34 4.41 18.22
CA GLU A 330 -5.38 3.47 18.67
C GLU A 330 -6.74 4.15 18.83
N GLN A 331 -6.78 5.37 19.34
CA GLN A 331 -8.03 6.14 19.49
C GLN A 331 -8.60 6.57 18.14
N ALA A 332 -7.73 6.99 17.20
CA ALA A 332 -8.13 7.30 15.82
C ALA A 332 -8.75 6.06 15.15
N PHE A 333 -8.24 4.92 15.50
CA PHE A 333 -8.67 3.63 15.01
C PHE A 333 -10.06 3.25 15.52
N GLU A 334 -10.35 3.43 16.80
CA GLU A 334 -11.64 3.11 17.40
C GLU A 334 -12.75 4.06 16.92
N LYS A 335 -12.48 5.37 16.81
CA LYS A 335 -13.41 6.34 16.25
C LYS A 335 -13.81 5.99 14.80
N SER A 336 -12.87 5.59 13.95
CA SER A 336 -13.15 5.23 12.55
C SER A 336 -13.99 3.95 12.39
N LEU A 337 -14.10 3.13 13.44
CA LEU A 337 -15.00 1.96 13.48
C LEU A 337 -16.43 2.34 13.89
N GLY A 338 -16.59 3.34 14.77
CA GLY A 338 -17.90 3.80 15.22
C GLY A 338 -18.68 4.55 14.14
N ASP A 339 -17.98 5.39 13.36
CA ASP A 339 -18.60 6.17 12.29
C ASP A 339 -19.17 5.33 11.14
N ASN A 340 -18.71 4.08 10.98
CA ASN A 340 -19.23 3.17 9.95
C ASN A 340 -20.49 2.39 10.39
N GLU A 341 -20.83 2.35 11.67
CA GLU A 341 -22.04 1.69 12.15
C GLU A 341 -23.27 2.62 12.10
N GLU A 342 -23.07 3.93 12.16
CA GLU A 342 -24.18 4.90 12.09
C GLU A 342 -24.66 5.16 10.65
N ASP A 343 -23.81 5.00 9.64
CA ASP A 343 -24.17 5.17 8.21
C ASP A 343 -24.87 3.94 7.58
N GLU A 344 -24.95 2.79 8.25
CA GLU A 344 -25.68 1.61 7.78
C GLU A 344 -27.12 1.51 8.34
N GLU A 345 -27.55 2.40 9.26
CA GLU A 345 -28.91 2.44 9.83
C GLU A 345 -29.80 3.55 9.25
N GLU A 346 -29.36 4.36 8.29
CA GLU A 346 -30.18 5.30 7.50
C GLU A 346 -30.35 4.78 6.04
#